data_9022c890c9ea82ac1ed1e28232b513e9
#
_entry.id   9022c890c9ea82ac1ed1e28232b513e9
#
_cell.length_a   1.000
_cell.length_b   1.000
_cell.length_c   1.000
_cell.angle_alpha   90.00
_cell.angle_beta   90.00
_cell.angle_gamma   90.00
#
_symmetry.space_group_name_H-M   'P 1'
#
loop_
_entity.id
_entity.type
_entity.pdbx_description
1 polymer ?
#
loop_
_entity_poly.entity_id
_entity_poly.type
_entity_poly.pdbx_seq_one_letter_code
_entity_poly.pdbx_strand_id
1 'polypeptide(L)'
;MNPSSRKQNMRVWFLAAVLLSAVDRLIILLRFGYRYVGSDDAIFWQAVKDYASGIFHEPYFYGQDYTFMTEAVVTVPLFWLGVPLYVALPTITALLVLLPFWSFGWWMVRAERPAAGIAVALLPVLLPVEYGIITSMPRGFVGGCAMLAAWPWCLNVERPWLRGLLAGLVLSMALFLNPNAVLFAAPVGLLFAWQQRREWKVLIISVLGAIPAAVGWKMAKHYYATHPERVRHTIDDWMLAFHPEGITEALGQLHKHFYALMPVNWANDGQLVFLLVALAVMLFISRAWMPATTLLLAIVLVLWSFGFAKVHDGLAHPFFPLSRMFLALPLVLAWWGGMLQDRNRGPARTRNVVFVLFALASVTFTMKAFRGQAVIDRTLSGQQEVPVQVRSVSELRAACAMIDENAQRINASLVVFFKAPDDHASFLRCYTCELFEPTLPATVGAGFDRRAWRRALLQMPAEGNVLVVGGDPEQWVDLQGSPSNAADTENAVILHVLPQGSGSIRERLKLEGH
;
A
#
# COMPACT_ATOMS: atom_id res chain seq x y z
N MET A 1 -1.98 45.40 -8.12
CA MET A 1 -1.36 44.15 -8.65
C MET A 1 -2.16 43.67 -9.83
N ASN A 2 -1.54 43.43 -10.98
CA ASN A 2 -2.21 42.99 -12.19
C ASN A 2 -2.79 41.53 -11.95
N PRO A 3 -4.03 41.22 -12.37
CA PRO A 3 -4.64 39.89 -12.18
C PRO A 3 -3.79 38.71 -12.70
N SER A 4 -3.02 38.93 -13.77
CA SER A 4 -2.12 37.92 -14.34
C SER A 4 -0.92 37.61 -13.42
N SER A 5 -0.31 38.61 -12.79
CA SER A 5 0.81 38.42 -11.85
C SER A 5 0.37 37.67 -10.59
N ARG A 6 -0.86 37.87 -10.16
CA ARG A 6 -1.45 37.17 -9.00
C ARG A 6 -1.68 35.67 -9.24
N LYS A 7 -2.21 35.30 -10.43
CA LYS A 7 -2.39 33.90 -10.81
C LYS A 7 -1.03 33.19 -10.89
N GLN A 8 -0.01 33.85 -11.38
CA GLN A 8 1.34 33.32 -11.46
C GLN A 8 1.93 33.06 -10.06
N ASN A 9 1.80 33.98 -9.12
CA ASN A 9 2.28 33.81 -7.76
C ASN A 9 1.64 32.63 -7.03
N MET A 10 0.34 32.38 -7.21
CA MET A 10 -0.33 31.24 -6.56
C MET A 10 0.11 29.88 -7.12
N ARG A 11 0.47 29.80 -8.40
CA ARG A 11 1.06 28.59 -8.98
C ARG A 11 2.44 28.30 -8.39
N VAL A 12 3.26 29.31 -8.18
CA VAL A 12 4.57 29.16 -7.52
C VAL A 12 4.40 28.61 -6.10
N TRP A 13 3.47 29.15 -5.32
CA TRP A 13 3.16 28.62 -3.99
C TRP A 13 2.66 27.17 -4.01
N PHE A 14 1.85 26.81 -5.00
CA PHE A 14 1.43 25.43 -5.17
C PHE A 14 2.60 24.49 -5.49
N LEU A 15 3.49 24.89 -6.41
CA LEU A 15 4.70 24.11 -6.73
C LEU A 15 5.62 23.97 -5.51
N ALA A 16 5.75 25.02 -4.70
CA ALA A 16 6.49 24.96 -3.44
C ALA A 16 5.85 23.95 -2.45
N ALA A 17 4.52 23.88 -2.39
CA ALA A 17 3.81 22.89 -1.57
C ALA A 17 4.04 21.46 -2.07
N VAL A 18 3.99 21.22 -3.38
CA VAL A 18 4.32 19.95 -4.02
C VAL A 18 5.77 19.55 -3.70
N LEU A 19 6.71 20.47 -3.86
CA LEU A 19 8.12 20.22 -3.56
C LEU A 19 8.32 19.86 -2.08
N LEU A 20 7.71 20.62 -1.16
CA LEU A 20 7.82 20.35 0.27
C LEU A 20 7.26 18.97 0.65
N SER A 21 6.11 18.58 0.07
CA SER A 21 5.54 17.25 0.29
C SER A 21 6.39 16.14 -0.32
N ALA A 22 7.03 16.37 -1.46
CA ALA A 22 7.96 15.43 -2.08
C ALA A 22 9.24 15.26 -1.23
N VAL A 23 9.79 16.36 -0.71
CA VAL A 23 10.99 16.34 0.17
C VAL A 23 10.68 15.66 1.50
N ASP A 24 9.51 15.95 2.12
CA ASP A 24 9.06 15.26 3.33
C ASP A 24 9.01 13.73 3.12
N ARG A 25 8.45 13.32 2.00
CA ARG A 25 8.38 11.89 1.64
C ARG A 25 9.76 11.28 1.37
N LEU A 26 10.62 11.99 0.67
CA LEU A 26 11.99 11.55 0.38
C LEU A 26 12.79 11.30 1.67
N ILE A 27 12.65 12.13 2.69
CA ILE A 27 13.31 11.93 3.99
C ILE A 27 12.87 10.60 4.61
N ILE A 28 11.58 10.26 4.55
CA ILE A 28 11.06 8.98 5.06
C ILE A 28 11.61 7.80 4.24
N LEU A 29 11.65 7.93 2.92
CA LEU A 29 12.23 6.92 2.03
C LEU A 29 13.71 6.67 2.35
N LEU A 30 14.50 7.71 2.52
CA LEU A 30 15.93 7.60 2.83
C LEU A 30 16.19 7.00 4.22
N ARG A 31 15.31 7.25 5.20
CA ARG A 31 15.46 6.75 6.57
C ARG A 31 14.87 5.36 6.78
N PHE A 32 13.82 5.03 6.05
CA PHE A 32 13.08 3.78 6.21
C PHE A 32 12.89 3.01 4.90
N GLY A 33 12.18 3.58 3.91
CA GLY A 33 11.70 2.84 2.73
C GLY A 33 12.80 2.17 1.91
N TYR A 34 13.99 2.75 1.82
CA TYR A 34 15.14 2.19 1.10
C TYR A 34 16.02 1.27 1.97
N ARG A 35 15.76 1.22 3.26
CA ARG A 35 16.60 0.49 4.21
C ARG A 35 15.97 -0.78 4.72
N TYR A 36 14.65 -0.87 4.70
CA TYR A 36 13.91 -1.99 5.30
C TYR A 36 12.91 -2.56 4.31
N VAL A 37 12.71 -3.87 4.38
CA VAL A 37 11.79 -4.63 3.56
C VAL A 37 10.95 -5.56 4.43
N GLY A 38 9.65 -5.60 4.18
CA GLY A 38 8.71 -6.49 4.84
C GLY A 38 8.37 -7.72 3.99
N SER A 39 7.69 -8.67 4.59
CA SER A 39 7.32 -9.92 3.90
C SER A 39 6.45 -9.69 2.66
N ASP A 40 5.46 -8.80 2.76
CA ASP A 40 4.61 -8.49 1.61
C ASP A 40 5.39 -7.75 0.52
N ASP A 41 6.30 -6.84 0.91
CA ASP A 41 7.15 -6.09 -0.01
C ASP A 41 8.02 -7.03 -0.86
N ALA A 42 8.56 -8.10 -0.23
CA ALA A 42 9.39 -9.10 -0.91
C ALA A 42 8.61 -9.87 -2.00
N ILE A 43 7.31 -10.09 -1.79
CA ILE A 43 6.43 -10.68 -2.82
C ILE A 43 6.24 -9.71 -3.99
N PHE A 44 6.07 -8.42 -3.72
CA PHE A 44 6.01 -7.39 -4.77
C PHE A 44 7.31 -7.33 -5.58
N TRP A 45 8.49 -7.56 -4.96
CA TRP A 45 9.75 -7.62 -5.70
C TRP A 45 9.73 -8.76 -6.72
N GLN A 46 9.26 -9.95 -6.34
CA GLN A 46 9.11 -11.06 -7.28
C GLN A 46 8.12 -10.73 -8.40
N ALA A 47 6.99 -10.11 -8.06
CA ALA A 47 6.00 -9.72 -9.05
C ALA A 47 6.57 -8.71 -10.08
N VAL A 48 7.38 -7.74 -9.66
CA VAL A 48 8.06 -6.82 -10.60
C VAL A 48 8.97 -7.58 -11.55
N LYS A 49 9.78 -8.52 -11.05
CA LYS A 49 10.67 -9.37 -11.88
C LYS A 49 9.88 -10.16 -12.92
N ASP A 50 8.80 -10.81 -12.48
CA ASP A 50 7.95 -11.62 -13.33
C ASP A 50 7.27 -10.75 -14.40
N TYR A 51 6.65 -9.63 -14.02
CA TYR A 51 6.00 -8.70 -14.94
C TYR A 51 6.98 -8.06 -15.93
N ALA A 52 8.20 -7.75 -15.49
CA ALA A 52 9.25 -7.24 -16.37
C ALA A 52 9.68 -8.26 -17.44
N SER A 53 9.52 -9.56 -17.13
CA SER A 53 9.75 -10.68 -18.05
C SER A 53 8.50 -11.07 -18.85
N GLY A 54 7.39 -10.33 -18.72
CA GLY A 54 6.11 -10.62 -19.39
C GLY A 54 5.32 -11.79 -18.78
N ILE A 55 5.67 -12.23 -17.58
CA ILE A 55 5.06 -13.38 -16.90
C ILE A 55 4.02 -12.88 -15.89
N PHE A 56 2.76 -13.28 -16.08
CA PHE A 56 1.65 -13.01 -15.16
C PHE A 56 1.14 -14.32 -14.59
N HIS A 57 1.61 -14.67 -13.40
CA HIS A 57 1.27 -15.95 -12.77
C HIS A 57 -0.16 -15.99 -12.26
N GLU A 58 -0.67 -14.89 -11.72
CA GLU A 58 -2.01 -14.77 -11.15
C GLU A 58 -2.50 -13.32 -11.15
N PRO A 59 -3.83 -13.07 -11.16
CA PRO A 59 -4.40 -11.72 -11.27
C PRO A 59 -4.12 -10.81 -10.08
N TYR A 60 -4.07 -11.38 -8.87
CA TYR A 60 -3.88 -10.65 -7.62
C TYR A 60 -2.53 -10.95 -6.97
N PHE A 61 -2.38 -10.54 -5.73
CA PHE A 61 -1.22 -10.78 -4.90
C PHE A 61 -0.94 -12.30 -4.79
N TYR A 62 0.30 -12.71 -4.99
CA TYR A 62 0.66 -14.12 -5.02
C TYR A 62 0.18 -14.90 -3.80
N GLY A 63 -0.59 -15.93 -4.05
CA GLY A 63 -1.21 -16.76 -3.04
C GLY A 63 -2.46 -16.17 -2.37
N GLN A 64 -3.04 -15.09 -2.93
CA GLN A 64 -4.29 -14.49 -2.45
C GLN A 64 -5.28 -14.29 -3.61
N ASP A 65 -6.57 -14.35 -3.33
CA ASP A 65 -7.65 -14.11 -4.29
C ASP A 65 -8.19 -12.66 -4.23
N TYR A 66 -7.42 -11.75 -3.65
CA TYR A 66 -7.73 -10.33 -3.49
C TYR A 66 -6.45 -9.48 -3.55
N THR A 67 -6.57 -8.17 -3.66
CA THR A 67 -5.51 -7.16 -3.71
C THR A 67 -4.67 -7.19 -5.00
N PHE A 68 -4.94 -6.25 -5.88
CA PHE A 68 -4.16 -6.07 -7.10
C PHE A 68 -2.78 -5.45 -6.81
N MET A 69 -1.74 -5.96 -7.47
CA MET A 69 -0.35 -5.48 -7.27
C MET A 69 -0.03 -4.28 -8.18
N THR A 70 -0.77 -3.18 -8.03
CA THR A 70 -0.62 -1.96 -8.85
C THR A 70 0.80 -1.41 -8.80
N GLU A 71 1.39 -1.37 -7.60
CA GLU A 71 2.74 -0.84 -7.37
C GLU A 71 3.78 -1.65 -8.15
N ALA A 72 3.63 -2.97 -8.21
CA ALA A 72 4.54 -3.83 -8.98
C ALA A 72 4.47 -3.51 -10.47
N VAL A 73 3.26 -3.41 -11.04
CA VAL A 73 3.07 -3.08 -12.46
C VAL A 73 3.70 -1.73 -12.81
N VAL A 74 3.45 -0.71 -12.01
CA VAL A 74 3.97 0.65 -12.24
C VAL A 74 5.48 0.74 -12.03
N THR A 75 6.08 -0.18 -11.27
CA THR A 75 7.53 -0.21 -11.01
C THR A 75 8.34 -0.81 -12.15
N VAL A 76 7.74 -1.63 -13.03
CA VAL A 76 8.45 -2.32 -14.12
C VAL A 76 9.36 -1.40 -14.96
N PRO A 77 8.94 -0.19 -15.39
CA PRO A 77 9.82 0.70 -16.15
C PRO A 77 11.11 1.09 -15.39
N LEU A 78 11.03 1.33 -14.07
CA LEU A 78 12.22 1.63 -13.27
C LEU A 78 13.14 0.42 -13.12
N PHE A 79 12.57 -0.78 -13.02
CA PHE A 79 13.34 -2.02 -13.00
C PHE A 79 14.09 -2.24 -14.32
N TRP A 80 13.47 -1.98 -15.48
CA TRP A 80 14.17 -2.04 -16.79
C TRP A 80 15.27 -1.00 -16.92
N LEU A 81 15.18 0.12 -16.20
CA LEU A 81 16.25 1.13 -16.14
C LEU A 81 17.37 0.74 -15.16
N GLY A 82 17.31 -0.45 -14.55
CA GLY A 82 18.32 -0.95 -13.62
C GLY A 82 18.23 -0.36 -12.21
N VAL A 83 17.12 0.32 -11.85
CA VAL A 83 16.93 0.83 -10.49
C VAL A 83 16.66 -0.36 -9.54
N PRO A 84 17.43 -0.51 -8.45
CA PRO A 84 17.22 -1.59 -7.49
C PRO A 84 15.82 -1.59 -6.90
N LEU A 85 15.21 -2.76 -6.71
CA LEU A 85 13.82 -2.89 -6.27
C LEU A 85 13.54 -2.28 -4.89
N TYR A 86 14.51 -2.34 -3.96
CA TYR A 86 14.42 -1.69 -2.65
C TYR A 86 14.41 -0.15 -2.72
N VAL A 87 14.72 0.43 -3.89
CA VAL A 87 14.57 1.86 -4.18
C VAL A 87 13.33 2.11 -5.05
N ALA A 88 13.16 1.35 -6.13
CA ALA A 88 12.12 1.57 -7.13
C ALA A 88 10.70 1.42 -6.55
N LEU A 89 10.42 0.32 -5.85
CA LEU A 89 9.09 0.01 -5.32
C LEU A 89 8.63 1.02 -4.25
N PRO A 90 9.39 1.31 -3.18
CA PRO A 90 8.97 2.31 -2.20
C PRO A 90 8.81 3.71 -2.82
N THR A 91 9.64 4.06 -3.81
CA THR A 91 9.50 5.34 -4.55
C THR A 91 8.18 5.40 -5.30
N ILE A 92 7.83 4.37 -6.06
CA ILE A 92 6.56 4.30 -6.79
C ILE A 92 5.38 4.32 -5.84
N THR A 93 5.40 3.52 -4.76
CA THR A 93 4.34 3.50 -3.75
C THR A 93 4.12 4.90 -3.15
N ALA A 94 5.19 5.57 -2.78
CA ALA A 94 5.15 6.94 -2.25
C ALA A 94 4.58 7.94 -3.27
N LEU A 95 4.98 7.87 -4.54
CA LEU A 95 4.45 8.71 -5.61
C LEU A 95 2.96 8.47 -5.86
N LEU A 96 2.52 7.21 -5.88
CA LEU A 96 1.11 6.84 -6.05
C LEU A 96 0.23 7.41 -4.93
N VAL A 97 0.74 7.49 -3.71
CA VAL A 97 0.03 8.12 -2.58
C VAL A 97 -0.03 9.64 -2.70
N LEU A 98 1.04 10.30 -3.16
CA LEU A 98 1.08 11.75 -3.29
C LEU A 98 0.27 12.26 -4.49
N LEU A 99 0.16 11.45 -5.54
CA LEU A 99 -0.47 11.83 -6.81
C LEU A 99 -1.89 12.38 -6.66
N PRO A 100 -2.83 11.79 -5.90
CA PRO A 100 -4.17 12.35 -5.72
C PRO A 100 -4.16 13.70 -4.99
N PHE A 101 -3.29 13.91 -4.00
CA PHE A 101 -3.19 15.20 -3.32
C PHE A 101 -2.68 16.30 -4.28
N TRP A 102 -1.70 16.00 -5.10
CA TRP A 102 -1.18 16.93 -6.09
C TRP A 102 -2.20 17.22 -7.19
N SER A 103 -2.87 16.19 -7.67
CA SER A 103 -3.92 16.31 -8.70
C SER A 103 -5.11 17.14 -8.21
N PHE A 104 -5.64 16.83 -7.03
CA PHE A 104 -6.74 17.57 -6.41
C PHE A 104 -6.35 19.02 -6.12
N GLY A 105 -5.16 19.22 -5.57
CA GLY A 105 -4.64 20.55 -5.28
C GLY A 105 -4.47 21.38 -6.54
N TRP A 106 -3.90 20.82 -7.61
CA TRP A 106 -3.75 21.51 -8.88
C TRP A 106 -5.09 21.88 -9.50
N TRP A 107 -6.05 20.93 -9.48
CA TRP A 107 -7.40 21.21 -9.96
C TRP A 107 -8.06 22.36 -9.20
N MET A 108 -7.93 22.40 -7.87
CA MET A 108 -8.47 23.50 -7.05
C MET A 108 -7.82 24.85 -7.36
N VAL A 109 -6.50 24.87 -7.59
CA VAL A 109 -5.80 26.10 -8.00
C VAL A 109 -6.34 26.60 -9.35
N ARG A 110 -6.58 25.72 -10.30
CA ARG A 110 -7.19 26.06 -11.60
C ARG A 110 -8.66 26.52 -11.47
N ALA A 111 -9.39 25.96 -10.52
CA ALA A 111 -10.77 26.34 -10.20
C ALA A 111 -10.86 27.62 -9.34
N GLU A 112 -9.79 28.42 -9.29
CA GLU A 112 -9.71 29.70 -8.53
C GLU A 112 -9.83 29.54 -7.01
N ARG A 113 -9.46 28.37 -6.47
CA ARG A 113 -9.40 28.05 -5.04
C ARG A 113 -7.96 27.75 -4.58
N PRO A 114 -7.01 28.71 -4.74
CA PRO A 114 -5.58 28.42 -4.55
C PRO A 114 -5.21 28.04 -3.11
N ALA A 115 -5.83 28.65 -2.09
CA ALA A 115 -5.52 28.29 -0.70
C ALA A 115 -5.96 26.85 -0.38
N ALA A 116 -7.12 26.41 -0.89
CA ALA A 116 -7.52 25.02 -0.75
C ALA A 116 -6.58 24.08 -1.49
N GLY A 117 -6.21 24.41 -2.73
CA GLY A 117 -5.29 23.60 -3.50
C GLY A 117 -3.92 23.44 -2.85
N ILE A 118 -3.39 24.52 -2.25
CA ILE A 118 -2.13 24.50 -1.49
C ILE A 118 -2.31 23.67 -0.19
N ALA A 119 -3.43 23.83 0.54
CA ALA A 119 -3.70 23.04 1.74
C ALA A 119 -3.74 21.53 1.43
N VAL A 120 -4.37 21.15 0.31
CA VAL A 120 -4.44 19.75 -0.14
C VAL A 120 -3.05 19.23 -0.50
N ALA A 121 -2.22 19.98 -1.21
CA ALA A 121 -0.86 19.57 -1.55
C ALA A 121 0.06 19.45 -0.32
N LEU A 122 -0.17 20.26 0.73
CA LEU A 122 0.56 20.22 1.98
C LEU A 122 0.04 19.14 2.97
N LEU A 123 -1.17 18.61 2.76
CA LEU A 123 -1.77 17.67 3.70
C LEU A 123 -0.87 16.45 4.03
N PRO A 124 -0.14 15.83 3.07
CA PRO A 124 0.80 14.75 3.38
C PRO A 124 1.90 15.15 4.38
N VAL A 125 2.35 16.42 4.35
CA VAL A 125 3.34 16.94 5.30
C VAL A 125 2.77 17.03 6.72
N LEU A 126 1.47 17.32 6.83
CA LEU A 126 0.77 17.46 8.11
C LEU A 126 0.45 16.11 8.77
N LEU A 127 0.49 15.01 8.03
CA LEU A 127 0.32 13.65 8.55
C LEU A 127 1.58 13.17 9.27
N PRO A 128 1.49 12.21 10.23
CA PRO A 128 2.65 11.76 11.02
C PRO A 128 3.67 10.96 10.20
N VAL A 129 4.83 10.68 10.79
CA VAL A 129 5.90 9.86 10.17
C VAL A 129 5.38 8.47 9.84
N GLU A 130 4.58 7.88 10.72
CA GLU A 130 4.00 6.56 10.60
C GLU A 130 3.13 6.42 9.34
N TYR A 131 2.37 7.46 8.95
CA TYR A 131 1.66 7.49 7.66
C TYR A 131 2.64 7.35 6.49
N GLY A 132 3.79 8.01 6.60
CA GLY A 132 4.85 7.90 5.61
C GLY A 132 5.43 6.49 5.52
N ILE A 133 5.64 5.82 6.66
CA ILE A 133 6.09 4.43 6.73
C ILE A 133 5.06 3.52 6.07
N ILE A 134 3.79 3.55 6.52
CA ILE A 134 2.68 2.73 6.00
C ILE A 134 2.57 2.85 4.48
N THR A 135 2.69 4.06 3.97
CA THR A 135 2.48 4.38 2.55
C THR A 135 3.75 4.39 1.71
N SER A 136 4.89 3.96 2.25
CA SER A 136 6.11 3.63 1.50
C SER A 136 6.30 2.12 1.30
N MET A 137 5.53 1.30 2.01
CA MET A 137 5.57 -0.15 1.90
C MET A 137 4.60 -0.62 0.80
N PRO A 138 5.09 -1.31 -0.26
CA PRO A 138 4.23 -1.81 -1.35
C PRO A 138 3.42 -3.02 -0.87
N ARG A 139 2.12 -2.81 -0.67
CA ARG A 139 1.18 -3.82 -0.13
C ARG A 139 -0.17 -3.83 -0.83
N GLY A 140 -0.30 -3.14 -1.97
CA GLY A 140 -1.55 -3.02 -2.71
C GLY A 140 -2.58 -2.06 -2.07
N PHE A 141 -2.23 -1.34 -0.98
CA PHE A 141 -3.21 -0.48 -0.29
C PHE A 141 -3.44 0.85 -0.99
N VAL A 142 -2.51 1.30 -1.81
CA VAL A 142 -2.52 2.65 -2.38
C VAL A 142 -3.09 2.73 -3.79
N GLY A 143 -3.19 1.61 -4.51
CA GLY A 143 -3.59 1.57 -5.92
C GLY A 143 -4.96 2.21 -6.18
N GLY A 144 -5.96 1.91 -5.33
CA GLY A 144 -7.29 2.50 -5.45
C GLY A 144 -7.28 4.02 -5.24
N CYS A 145 -6.56 4.52 -4.23
CA CYS A 145 -6.40 5.95 -3.99
C CYS A 145 -5.65 6.64 -5.14
N ALA A 146 -4.61 6.00 -5.69
CA ALA A 146 -3.86 6.52 -6.82
C ALA A 146 -4.73 6.73 -8.06
N MET A 147 -5.63 5.78 -8.36
CA MET A 147 -6.58 5.90 -9.46
C MET A 147 -7.51 7.11 -9.32
N LEU A 148 -7.88 7.46 -8.09
CA LEU A 148 -8.71 8.64 -7.80
C LEU A 148 -8.02 9.96 -8.20
N ALA A 149 -6.70 9.99 -8.42
CA ALA A 149 -6.01 11.18 -8.91
C ALA A 149 -6.57 11.66 -10.27
N ALA A 150 -7.15 10.79 -11.06
CA ALA A 150 -7.78 11.13 -12.33
C ALA A 150 -9.18 11.78 -12.15
N TRP A 151 -9.80 11.67 -10.97
CA TRP A 151 -11.16 12.13 -10.72
C TRP A 151 -11.40 13.61 -11.08
N PRO A 152 -10.60 14.59 -10.63
CA PRO A 152 -10.83 16.00 -10.94
C PRO A 152 -10.79 16.30 -12.44
N TRP A 153 -10.00 15.52 -13.18
CA TRP A 153 -9.85 15.71 -14.63
C TRP A 153 -11.08 15.22 -15.39
N CYS A 154 -11.76 14.17 -14.88
CA CYS A 154 -13.03 13.72 -15.45
C CYS A 154 -14.07 14.84 -15.40
N LEU A 155 -14.10 15.65 -14.32
CA LEU A 155 -15.06 16.75 -14.16
C LEU A 155 -14.83 17.90 -15.16
N ASN A 156 -13.62 18.06 -15.69
CA ASN A 156 -13.26 19.11 -16.65
C ASN A 156 -13.54 18.72 -18.11
N VAL A 157 -13.98 17.50 -18.37
CA VAL A 157 -14.28 17.04 -19.73
C VAL A 157 -15.57 17.72 -20.20
N GLU A 158 -15.48 18.48 -21.28
CA GLU A 158 -16.60 19.25 -21.83
C GLU A 158 -17.70 18.36 -22.40
N ARG A 159 -17.31 17.26 -23.07
CA ARG A 159 -18.27 16.31 -23.67
C ARG A 159 -18.96 15.50 -22.58
N PRO A 160 -20.29 15.65 -22.37
CA PRO A 160 -20.98 15.00 -21.25
C PRO A 160 -20.86 13.48 -21.23
N TRP A 161 -20.95 12.83 -22.40
CA TRP A 161 -20.83 11.38 -22.51
C TRP A 161 -19.42 10.89 -22.11
N LEU A 162 -18.36 11.58 -22.54
CA LEU A 162 -16.99 11.21 -22.21
C LEU A 162 -16.71 11.47 -20.71
N ARG A 163 -17.25 12.55 -20.15
CA ARG A 163 -17.21 12.84 -18.71
C ARG A 163 -17.85 11.71 -17.91
N GLY A 164 -19.05 11.24 -18.32
CA GLY A 164 -19.72 10.11 -17.70
C GLY A 164 -18.89 8.82 -17.79
N LEU A 165 -18.41 8.48 -18.99
CA LEU A 165 -17.60 7.28 -19.21
C LEU A 165 -16.34 7.26 -18.32
N LEU A 166 -15.58 8.36 -18.31
CA LEU A 166 -14.37 8.47 -17.51
C LEU A 166 -14.66 8.47 -16.01
N ALA A 167 -15.74 9.13 -15.55
CA ALA A 167 -16.16 9.11 -14.17
C ALA A 167 -16.47 7.69 -13.70
N GLY A 168 -17.27 6.94 -14.48
CA GLY A 168 -17.57 5.54 -14.19
C GLY A 168 -16.33 4.66 -14.19
N LEU A 169 -15.44 4.83 -15.16
CA LEU A 169 -14.17 4.08 -15.26
C LEU A 169 -13.27 4.35 -14.05
N VAL A 170 -13.03 5.62 -13.71
CA VAL A 170 -12.12 5.98 -12.60
C VAL A 170 -12.63 5.47 -11.26
N LEU A 171 -13.92 5.66 -10.97
CA LEU A 171 -14.48 5.23 -9.68
C LEU A 171 -14.52 3.70 -9.55
N SER A 172 -14.93 3.00 -10.61
CA SER A 172 -15.00 1.54 -10.58
C SER A 172 -13.61 0.88 -10.58
N MET A 173 -12.65 1.42 -11.34
CA MET A 173 -11.27 0.94 -11.32
C MET A 173 -10.61 1.21 -9.97
N ALA A 174 -10.90 2.33 -9.30
CA ALA A 174 -10.40 2.57 -7.94
C ALA A 174 -10.87 1.48 -6.98
N LEU A 175 -12.15 1.06 -7.06
CA LEU A 175 -12.71 -0.03 -6.26
C LEU A 175 -12.12 -1.40 -6.63
N PHE A 176 -11.90 -1.65 -7.91
CA PHE A 176 -11.28 -2.90 -8.40
C PHE A 176 -9.84 -3.05 -7.91
N LEU A 177 -9.05 -1.96 -7.96
CA LEU A 177 -7.65 -1.97 -7.52
C LEU A 177 -7.54 -2.09 -5.99
N ASN A 178 -8.42 -1.42 -5.24
CA ASN A 178 -8.52 -1.57 -3.79
C ASN A 178 -9.91 -1.16 -3.28
N PRO A 179 -10.70 -2.09 -2.71
CA PRO A 179 -12.06 -1.83 -2.21
C PRO A 179 -12.14 -0.70 -1.18
N ASN A 180 -11.07 -0.41 -0.44
CA ASN A 180 -11.06 0.66 0.57
C ASN A 180 -11.26 2.05 -0.05
N ALA A 181 -11.05 2.20 -1.37
CA ALA A 181 -11.39 3.41 -2.10
C ALA A 181 -12.88 3.77 -2.03
N VAL A 182 -13.76 2.84 -1.59
CA VAL A 182 -15.20 3.06 -1.44
C VAL A 182 -15.52 4.26 -0.56
N LEU A 183 -14.71 4.52 0.47
CA LEU A 183 -14.88 5.66 1.38
C LEU A 183 -14.83 7.02 0.67
N PHE A 184 -14.16 7.10 -0.46
CA PHE A 184 -14.13 8.28 -1.33
C PHE A 184 -15.04 8.10 -2.56
N ALA A 185 -14.94 6.95 -3.24
CA ALA A 185 -15.58 6.72 -4.52
C ALA A 185 -17.13 6.73 -4.45
N ALA A 186 -17.73 6.14 -3.41
CA ALA A 186 -19.19 6.11 -3.26
C ALA A 186 -19.77 7.51 -2.96
N PRO A 187 -19.26 8.28 -1.96
CA PRO A 187 -19.75 9.63 -1.70
C PRO A 187 -19.57 10.58 -2.90
N VAL A 188 -18.42 10.54 -3.58
CA VAL A 188 -18.17 11.42 -4.73
C VAL A 188 -18.96 10.98 -5.96
N GLY A 189 -19.17 9.68 -6.13
CA GLY A 189 -20.05 9.12 -7.16
C GLY A 189 -21.52 9.56 -6.98
N LEU A 190 -22.00 9.54 -5.74
CA LEU A 190 -23.34 10.06 -5.41
C LEU A 190 -23.44 11.57 -5.68
N LEU A 191 -22.41 12.34 -5.30
CA LEU A 191 -22.35 13.77 -5.60
C LEU A 191 -22.40 14.03 -7.11
N PHE A 192 -21.64 13.26 -7.88
CA PHE A 192 -21.64 13.32 -9.34
C PHE A 192 -23.00 12.95 -9.92
N ALA A 193 -23.60 11.85 -9.48
CA ALA A 193 -24.93 11.42 -9.92
C ALA A 193 -25.99 12.49 -9.65
N TRP A 194 -25.95 13.13 -8.48
CA TRP A 194 -26.82 14.24 -8.17
C TRP A 194 -26.59 15.45 -9.08
N GLN A 195 -25.36 15.81 -9.36
CA GLN A 195 -25.03 16.91 -10.28
C GLN A 195 -25.52 16.64 -11.71
N GLN A 196 -25.46 15.38 -12.15
CA GLN A 196 -25.86 14.94 -13.48
C GLN A 196 -27.31 14.41 -13.55
N ARG A 197 -28.11 14.53 -12.48
CA ARG A 197 -29.46 13.92 -12.40
C ARG A 197 -30.42 14.30 -13.52
N ARG A 198 -30.21 15.46 -14.15
CA ARG A 198 -30.99 15.91 -15.31
C ARG A 198 -30.46 15.34 -16.63
N GLU A 199 -29.25 14.83 -16.65
CA GLU A 199 -28.58 14.26 -17.82
C GLU A 199 -28.46 12.74 -17.67
N TRP A 200 -29.60 12.03 -17.56
CA TRP A 200 -29.65 10.58 -17.31
C TRP A 200 -28.80 9.75 -18.28
N LYS A 201 -28.58 10.23 -19.52
CA LYS A 201 -27.67 9.59 -20.50
C LYS A 201 -26.23 9.55 -19.98
N VAL A 202 -25.79 10.58 -19.29
CA VAL A 202 -24.45 10.63 -18.67
C VAL A 202 -24.33 9.56 -17.58
N LEU A 203 -25.40 9.36 -16.80
CA LEU A 203 -25.42 8.33 -15.74
C LEU A 203 -25.36 6.91 -16.32
N ILE A 204 -26.12 6.63 -17.40
CA ILE A 204 -26.03 5.34 -18.10
C ILE A 204 -24.63 5.11 -18.65
N ILE A 205 -24.03 6.11 -19.29
CA ILE A 205 -22.68 6.00 -19.83
C ILE A 205 -21.66 5.81 -18.71
N SER A 206 -21.89 6.37 -17.50
CA SER A 206 -21.04 6.09 -16.34
C SER A 206 -21.08 4.62 -15.92
N VAL A 207 -22.25 3.98 -16.01
CA VAL A 207 -22.36 2.53 -15.77
C VAL A 207 -21.57 1.74 -16.82
N LEU A 208 -21.62 2.16 -18.10
CA LEU A 208 -20.80 1.55 -19.16
C LEU A 208 -19.29 1.73 -18.87
N GLY A 209 -18.89 2.87 -18.30
CA GLY A 209 -17.53 3.11 -17.85
C GLY A 209 -17.05 2.13 -16.76
N ALA A 210 -17.97 1.51 -16.00
CA ALA A 210 -17.63 0.52 -15.00
C ALA A 210 -17.39 -0.90 -15.55
N ILE A 211 -17.71 -1.16 -16.84
CA ILE A 211 -17.58 -2.49 -17.45
C ILE A 211 -16.15 -3.06 -17.34
N PRO A 212 -15.06 -2.32 -17.62
CA PRO A 212 -13.71 -2.87 -17.52
C PRO A 212 -13.39 -3.42 -16.13
N ALA A 213 -13.76 -2.69 -15.07
CA ALA A 213 -13.56 -3.15 -13.68
C ALA A 213 -14.40 -4.40 -13.37
N ALA A 214 -15.66 -4.44 -13.79
CA ALA A 214 -16.54 -5.59 -13.60
C ALA A 214 -16.04 -6.82 -14.34
N VAL A 215 -15.56 -6.66 -15.58
CA VAL A 215 -14.95 -7.73 -16.38
C VAL A 215 -13.67 -8.23 -15.71
N GLY A 216 -12.78 -7.33 -15.31
CA GLY A 216 -11.53 -7.68 -14.62
C GLY A 216 -11.80 -8.47 -13.34
N TRP A 217 -12.75 -8.02 -12.53
CA TRP A 217 -13.14 -8.74 -11.30
C TRP A 217 -13.72 -10.13 -11.59
N LYS A 218 -14.59 -10.25 -12.59
CA LYS A 218 -15.17 -11.54 -13.01
C LYS A 218 -14.11 -12.50 -13.53
N MET A 219 -13.16 -11.99 -14.34
CA MET A 219 -12.05 -12.79 -14.85
C MET A 219 -11.14 -13.28 -13.72
N ALA A 220 -10.78 -12.42 -12.77
CA ALA A 220 -9.97 -12.80 -11.62
C ALA A 220 -10.69 -13.86 -10.77
N LYS A 221 -11.97 -13.66 -10.46
CA LYS A 221 -12.77 -14.65 -9.71
C LYS A 221 -12.85 -16.00 -10.44
N HIS A 222 -13.04 -15.99 -11.76
CA HIS A 222 -13.05 -17.21 -12.56
C HIS A 222 -11.69 -17.92 -12.53
N TYR A 223 -10.59 -17.16 -12.64
CA TYR A 223 -9.25 -17.71 -12.55
C TYR A 223 -9.03 -18.48 -11.25
N TYR A 224 -9.32 -17.90 -10.10
CA TYR A 224 -9.12 -18.57 -8.80
C TYR A 224 -10.10 -19.73 -8.57
N ALA A 225 -11.29 -19.68 -9.13
CA ALA A 225 -12.22 -20.82 -9.08
C ALA A 225 -11.70 -22.03 -9.87
N THR A 226 -10.91 -21.79 -10.93
CA THR A 226 -10.32 -22.85 -11.76
C THR A 226 -8.90 -23.25 -11.33
N HIS A 227 -8.26 -22.46 -10.45
CA HIS A 227 -6.89 -22.67 -9.94
C HIS A 227 -6.85 -22.55 -8.41
N PRO A 228 -7.58 -23.42 -7.67
CA PRO A 228 -7.65 -23.33 -6.21
C PRO A 228 -6.29 -23.54 -5.52
N GLU A 229 -5.36 -24.25 -6.17
CA GLU A 229 -3.98 -24.43 -5.69
C GLU A 229 -3.16 -23.14 -5.60
N ARG A 230 -3.63 -22.08 -6.27
CA ARG A 230 -2.99 -20.75 -6.21
C ARG A 230 -3.31 -20.02 -4.91
N VAL A 231 -4.46 -20.30 -4.30
CA VAL A 231 -4.90 -19.61 -3.09
C VAL A 231 -4.30 -20.28 -1.85
N ARG A 232 -3.54 -19.52 -1.08
CA ARG A 232 -2.95 -19.90 0.21
C ARG A 232 -3.56 -19.14 1.37
N HIS A 233 -4.07 -17.95 1.10
CA HIS A 233 -4.70 -17.11 2.08
C HIS A 233 -5.92 -16.43 1.44
N THR A 234 -7.06 -16.66 2.00
CA THR A 234 -8.33 -16.03 1.61
C THR A 234 -8.90 -15.23 2.78
N ILE A 235 -9.87 -14.40 2.48
CA ILE A 235 -10.64 -13.74 3.53
C ILE A 235 -11.78 -14.71 3.89
N ASP A 236 -11.76 -15.20 5.12
CA ASP A 236 -12.78 -16.12 5.62
C ASP A 236 -14.16 -15.46 5.62
N ASP A 237 -15.20 -16.23 5.36
CA ASP A 237 -16.58 -15.74 5.28
C ASP A 237 -17.03 -15.03 6.57
N TRP A 238 -16.57 -15.51 7.73
CA TRP A 238 -16.89 -14.87 9.02
C TRP A 238 -16.30 -13.47 9.14
N MET A 239 -15.16 -13.19 8.49
CA MET A 239 -14.55 -11.85 8.46
C MET A 239 -15.39 -10.86 7.65
N LEU A 240 -16.18 -11.35 6.71
CA LEU A 240 -17.11 -10.56 5.88
C LEU A 240 -18.54 -10.58 6.42
N ALA A 241 -18.84 -11.35 7.46
CA ALA A 241 -20.10 -11.30 8.14
C ALA A 241 -20.25 -9.99 8.95
N PHE A 242 -21.47 -9.45 8.99
CA PHE A 242 -21.76 -8.22 9.72
C PHE A 242 -22.08 -8.49 11.19
N HIS A 243 -21.30 -7.91 12.08
CA HIS A 243 -21.40 -8.02 13.53
C HIS A 243 -21.59 -6.62 14.13
N PRO A 244 -22.80 -6.20 14.52
CA PRO A 244 -23.07 -4.86 15.00
C PRO A 244 -22.30 -4.48 16.27
N GLU A 245 -21.91 -5.46 17.10
CA GLU A 245 -21.09 -5.27 18.32
C GLU A 245 -19.70 -4.72 17.98
N GLY A 246 -19.16 -5.06 16.82
CA GLY A 246 -17.89 -4.50 16.32
C GLY A 246 -17.92 -2.98 16.18
N ILE A 247 -19.09 -2.38 15.92
CA ILE A 247 -19.25 -0.92 15.85
C ILE A 247 -19.00 -0.29 17.24
N THR A 248 -19.58 -0.86 18.30
CA THR A 248 -19.43 -0.32 19.65
C THR A 248 -18.00 -0.49 20.17
N GLU A 249 -17.37 -1.61 19.85
CA GLU A 249 -15.97 -1.85 20.15
C GLU A 249 -15.04 -0.85 19.46
N ALA A 250 -15.22 -0.66 18.14
CA ALA A 250 -14.44 0.30 17.37
C ALA A 250 -14.59 1.74 17.86
N LEU A 251 -15.80 2.16 18.27
CA LEU A 251 -16.01 3.50 18.82
C LEU A 251 -15.19 3.74 20.09
N GLY A 252 -14.95 2.72 20.91
CA GLY A 252 -14.03 2.80 22.04
C GLY A 252 -12.54 2.82 21.66
N GLN A 253 -12.21 2.44 20.40
CA GLN A 253 -10.83 2.25 19.94
C GLN A 253 -10.52 3.04 18.66
N LEU A 254 -11.22 4.15 18.39
CA LEU A 254 -11.05 4.97 17.17
C LEU A 254 -9.58 5.38 16.92
N HIS A 255 -8.80 5.62 17.99
CA HIS A 255 -7.38 5.96 17.89
C HIS A 255 -6.53 4.83 17.27
N LYS A 256 -6.92 3.57 17.42
CA LYS A 256 -6.25 2.43 16.78
C LYS A 256 -6.66 2.31 15.31
N HIS A 257 -7.95 2.45 15.01
CA HIS A 257 -8.48 2.36 13.65
C HIS A 257 -8.00 3.50 12.74
N PHE A 258 -7.84 4.70 13.29
CA PHE A 258 -7.35 5.87 12.54
C PHE A 258 -5.87 6.16 12.78
N TYR A 259 -5.15 5.21 13.36
CA TYR A 259 -3.72 5.33 13.59
C TYR A 259 -2.99 5.90 12.38
N ALA A 260 -2.19 6.95 12.61
CA ALA A 260 -1.41 7.67 11.61
C ALA A 260 -2.22 8.47 10.55
N LEU A 261 -3.54 8.66 10.70
CA LEU A 261 -4.35 9.39 9.70
C LEU A 261 -4.72 10.82 10.13
N MET A 262 -4.52 11.20 11.40
CA MET A 262 -4.88 12.54 11.89
C MET A 262 -3.82 13.57 11.50
N PRO A 263 -4.17 14.64 10.78
CA PRO A 263 -3.21 15.72 10.49
C PRO A 263 -2.96 16.58 11.74
N VAL A 264 -1.71 17.01 11.95
CA VAL A 264 -1.24 17.95 13.00
C VAL A 264 -1.30 17.39 14.42
N ASN A 265 -2.43 16.85 14.87
CA ASN A 265 -2.61 16.33 16.24
C ASN A 265 -2.41 14.80 16.28
N TRP A 266 -1.20 14.36 16.05
CA TRP A 266 -0.82 12.95 15.84
C TRP A 266 -1.07 12.04 17.04
N ALA A 267 -1.17 12.59 18.25
CA ALA A 267 -1.44 11.81 19.47
C ALA A 267 -2.95 11.46 19.63
N ASN A 268 -3.82 12.01 18.81
CA ASN A 268 -5.27 11.92 18.96
C ASN A 268 -5.97 11.48 17.66
N ASP A 269 -5.52 10.38 17.05
CA ASP A 269 -6.04 9.87 15.78
C ASP A 269 -7.56 9.67 15.78
N GLY A 270 -8.15 9.27 16.91
CA GLY A 270 -9.59 9.11 17.06
C GLY A 270 -10.41 10.40 16.81
N GLN A 271 -9.78 11.56 16.89
CA GLN A 271 -10.43 12.85 16.60
C GLN A 271 -10.69 13.07 15.10
N LEU A 272 -10.14 12.23 14.21
CA LEU A 272 -10.39 12.36 12.77
C LEU A 272 -11.88 12.30 12.43
N VAL A 273 -12.67 11.45 13.10
CA VAL A 273 -14.12 11.37 12.86
C VAL A 273 -14.81 12.66 13.25
N PHE A 274 -14.43 13.29 14.37
CA PHE A 274 -14.99 14.57 14.80
C PHE A 274 -14.62 15.71 13.84
N LEU A 275 -13.41 15.67 13.27
CA LEU A 275 -12.98 16.62 12.24
C LEU A 275 -13.84 16.49 10.98
N LEU A 276 -14.16 15.26 10.54
CA LEU A 276 -15.07 15.02 9.41
C LEU A 276 -16.49 15.47 9.70
N VAL A 277 -17.01 15.23 10.92
CA VAL A 277 -18.32 15.72 11.35
C VAL A 277 -18.36 17.25 11.38
N ALA A 278 -17.33 17.88 11.96
CA ALA A 278 -17.24 19.35 11.97
C ALA A 278 -17.20 19.92 10.55
N LEU A 279 -16.48 19.27 9.64
CA LEU A 279 -16.46 19.65 8.22
C LEU A 279 -17.85 19.51 7.57
N ALA A 280 -18.61 18.45 7.85
CA ALA A 280 -19.97 18.27 7.36
C ALA A 280 -20.90 19.39 7.89
N VAL A 281 -20.81 19.70 9.18
CA VAL A 281 -21.58 20.81 9.80
C VAL A 281 -21.23 22.16 9.14
N MET A 282 -19.96 22.44 8.93
CA MET A 282 -19.53 23.67 8.23
C MET A 282 -20.07 23.75 6.80
N LEU A 283 -20.11 22.63 6.07
CA LEU A 283 -20.72 22.58 4.75
C LEU A 283 -22.23 22.84 4.80
N PHE A 284 -22.95 22.31 5.80
CA PHE A 284 -24.36 22.60 6.01
C PHE A 284 -24.62 24.09 6.32
N ILE A 285 -23.84 24.67 7.22
CA ILE A 285 -23.92 26.11 7.55
C ILE A 285 -23.65 26.97 6.30
N SER A 286 -22.70 26.52 5.44
CA SER A 286 -22.37 27.19 4.17
C SER A 286 -23.40 26.94 3.07
N ARG A 287 -24.54 26.31 3.37
CA ARG A 287 -25.61 25.91 2.42
C ARG A 287 -25.14 24.99 1.29
N ALA A 288 -24.03 24.30 1.49
CA ALA A 288 -23.51 23.28 0.57
C ALA A 288 -24.13 21.90 0.90
N TRP A 289 -25.47 21.80 0.84
CA TRP A 289 -26.25 20.66 1.33
C TRP A 289 -25.78 19.31 0.74
N MET A 290 -25.61 19.25 -0.58
CA MET A 290 -25.21 17.99 -1.23
C MET A 290 -23.77 17.55 -0.87
N PRO A 291 -22.75 18.41 -0.94
CA PRO A 291 -21.44 18.08 -0.38
C PRO A 291 -21.50 17.62 1.09
N ALA A 292 -22.28 18.29 1.93
CA ALA A 292 -22.44 17.90 3.33
C ALA A 292 -23.06 16.50 3.47
N THR A 293 -24.15 16.22 2.74
CA THR A 293 -24.82 14.90 2.77
C THR A 293 -23.90 13.79 2.26
N THR A 294 -23.12 14.04 1.20
CA THR A 294 -22.18 13.03 0.68
C THR A 294 -20.99 12.81 1.60
N LEU A 295 -20.53 13.83 2.34
CA LEU A 295 -19.55 13.63 3.41
C LEU A 295 -20.13 12.83 4.58
N LEU A 296 -21.40 13.05 4.97
CA LEU A 296 -22.07 12.20 5.96
C LEU A 296 -22.16 10.75 5.49
N LEU A 297 -22.37 10.50 4.19
CA LEU A 297 -22.32 9.14 3.65
C LEU A 297 -20.92 8.51 3.86
N ALA A 298 -19.84 9.26 3.65
CA ALA A 298 -18.49 8.75 3.94
C ALA A 298 -18.34 8.36 5.43
N ILE A 299 -18.84 9.20 6.35
CA ILE A 299 -18.82 8.91 7.79
C ILE A 299 -19.65 7.67 8.11
N VAL A 300 -20.87 7.55 7.54
CA VAL A 300 -21.72 6.37 7.72
C VAL A 300 -21.06 5.11 7.20
N LEU A 301 -20.37 5.15 6.04
CA LEU A 301 -19.64 4.02 5.51
C LEU A 301 -18.48 3.60 6.43
N VAL A 302 -17.78 4.56 7.04
CA VAL A 302 -16.75 4.27 8.05
C VAL A 302 -17.37 3.55 9.25
N LEU A 303 -18.44 4.10 9.83
CA LEU A 303 -19.11 3.50 10.98
C LEU A 303 -19.68 2.12 10.65
N TRP A 304 -20.30 1.97 9.48
CA TRP A 304 -20.84 0.70 9.02
C TRP A 304 -19.73 -0.36 8.80
N SER A 305 -18.57 0.07 8.30
CA SER A 305 -17.43 -0.84 8.07
C SER A 305 -16.93 -1.49 9.35
N PHE A 306 -17.07 -0.85 10.50
CA PHE A 306 -16.71 -1.44 11.79
C PHE A 306 -17.54 -2.67 12.17
N GLY A 307 -18.69 -2.90 11.52
CA GLY A 307 -19.45 -4.14 11.67
C GLY A 307 -18.79 -5.37 11.06
N PHE A 308 -17.67 -5.25 10.33
CA PHE A 308 -17.00 -6.38 9.70
C PHE A 308 -15.70 -6.73 10.43
N ALA A 309 -15.55 -8.00 10.82
CA ALA A 309 -14.36 -8.47 11.55
C ALA A 309 -13.05 -8.19 10.79
N LYS A 310 -13.07 -8.17 9.44
CA LYS A 310 -11.92 -7.83 8.61
C LYS A 310 -11.35 -6.43 8.88
N VAL A 311 -12.18 -5.49 9.31
CA VAL A 311 -11.74 -4.11 9.62
C VAL A 311 -10.97 -4.04 10.94
N HIS A 312 -11.16 -5.04 11.81
CA HIS A 312 -10.44 -5.17 13.09
C HIS A 312 -9.16 -6.02 12.99
N ASP A 313 -8.88 -6.60 11.81
CA ASP A 313 -7.69 -7.40 11.56
C ASP A 313 -6.46 -6.49 11.36
N GLY A 314 -5.79 -6.15 12.47
CA GLY A 314 -4.61 -5.30 12.47
C GLY A 314 -4.27 -4.71 13.85
N LEU A 315 -3.28 -3.84 13.88
CA LEU A 315 -2.76 -3.21 15.09
C LEU A 315 -2.58 -1.69 14.89
N ALA A 316 -2.43 -0.96 15.98
CA ALA A 316 -1.96 0.42 15.95
C ALA A 316 -0.42 0.45 15.73
N HIS A 317 0.03 -0.17 14.64
CA HIS A 317 1.45 -0.30 14.30
C HIS A 317 1.63 -0.20 12.78
N PRO A 318 2.69 0.50 12.26
CA PRO A 318 2.87 0.73 10.82
C PRO A 318 3.00 -0.55 9.99
N PHE A 319 3.52 -1.64 10.56
CA PHE A 319 3.75 -2.88 9.82
C PHE A 319 2.51 -3.75 9.67
N PHE A 320 1.48 -3.57 10.50
CA PHE A 320 0.18 -4.24 10.34
C PHE A 320 -0.97 -3.30 10.72
N PRO A 321 -1.11 -2.12 10.04
CA PRO A 321 -1.97 -1.05 10.51
C PRO A 321 -3.46 -1.35 10.30
N LEU A 322 -4.28 -1.17 11.34
CA LEU A 322 -5.74 -1.10 11.23
C LEU A 322 -6.17 -0.01 10.26
N SER A 323 -5.45 1.11 10.26
CA SER A 323 -5.72 2.27 9.39
C SER A 323 -5.56 2.00 7.90
N ARG A 324 -5.00 0.85 7.48
CA ARG A 324 -4.91 0.50 6.05
C ARG A 324 -6.26 0.48 5.34
N MET A 325 -7.34 0.20 6.08
CA MET A 325 -8.71 0.21 5.57
C MET A 325 -9.24 1.63 5.34
N PHE A 326 -8.59 2.64 5.94
CA PHE A 326 -9.05 4.03 6.00
C PHE A 326 -8.11 5.01 5.29
N LEU A 327 -7.15 4.55 4.50
CA LEU A 327 -6.16 5.41 3.80
C LEU A 327 -6.80 6.43 2.84
N ALA A 328 -8.05 6.24 2.45
CA ALA A 328 -8.79 7.22 1.66
C ALA A 328 -9.30 8.43 2.47
N LEU A 329 -9.34 8.38 3.82
CA LEU A 329 -9.90 9.46 4.65
C LEU A 329 -9.15 10.80 4.54
N PRO A 330 -7.80 10.85 4.47
CA PRO A 330 -7.11 12.10 4.18
C PRO A 330 -7.52 12.72 2.84
N LEU A 331 -7.85 11.91 1.81
CA LEU A 331 -8.38 12.41 0.54
C LEU A 331 -9.82 12.91 0.66
N VAL A 332 -10.65 12.24 1.48
CA VAL A 332 -12.00 12.73 1.83
C VAL A 332 -11.88 14.10 2.48
N LEU A 333 -11.04 14.24 3.51
CA LEU A 333 -10.80 15.51 4.16
C LEU A 333 -10.33 16.59 3.18
N ALA A 334 -9.38 16.25 2.29
CA ALA A 334 -8.84 17.15 1.28
C ALA A 334 -9.93 17.64 0.31
N TRP A 335 -10.72 16.73 -0.25
CA TRP A 335 -11.72 17.05 -1.26
C TRP A 335 -12.85 17.90 -0.71
N TRP A 336 -13.51 17.46 0.38
CA TRP A 336 -14.62 18.19 0.98
C TRP A 336 -14.18 19.46 1.70
N GLY A 337 -12.99 19.48 2.33
CA GLY A 337 -12.39 20.68 2.89
C GLY A 337 -12.15 21.76 1.82
N GLY A 338 -11.72 21.35 0.62
CA GLY A 338 -11.56 22.24 -0.52
C GLY A 338 -12.88 22.88 -1.01
N MET A 339 -14.03 22.26 -0.73
CA MET A 339 -15.35 22.81 -1.09
C MET A 339 -15.81 23.95 -0.19
N LEU A 340 -15.29 24.04 1.05
CA LEU A 340 -15.61 25.13 1.98
C LEU A 340 -15.06 26.47 1.57
N GLN A 341 -14.07 26.53 0.69
CA GLN A 341 -13.45 27.79 0.33
C GLN A 341 -14.42 28.67 -0.46
N ASP A 342 -14.83 29.80 0.14
CA ASP A 342 -15.62 30.81 -0.51
C ASP A 342 -14.83 31.45 -1.65
N ARG A 343 -15.45 31.52 -2.85
CA ARG A 343 -14.89 32.17 -4.05
C ARG A 343 -14.66 33.68 -3.86
N ASN A 344 -15.36 34.29 -2.90
CA ASN A 344 -15.38 35.73 -2.67
C ASN A 344 -14.33 36.24 -1.67
N ARG A 345 -13.40 35.39 -1.20
CA ARG A 345 -12.35 35.84 -0.27
C ARG A 345 -11.37 36.78 -0.97
N GLY A 346 -11.21 37.97 -0.42
CA GLY A 346 -10.28 38.98 -0.93
C GLY A 346 -8.81 38.49 -0.97
N PRO A 347 -7.99 39.08 -1.85
CA PRO A 347 -6.61 38.64 -2.10
C PRO A 347 -5.70 38.64 -0.86
N ALA A 348 -5.86 39.61 0.03
CA ALA A 348 -5.06 39.70 1.26
C ALA A 348 -5.35 38.51 2.20
N ARG A 349 -6.63 38.13 2.37
CA ARG A 349 -7.03 37.00 3.21
C ARG A 349 -6.52 35.67 2.66
N THR A 350 -6.58 35.46 1.33
CA THR A 350 -6.03 34.27 0.68
C THR A 350 -4.54 34.15 0.93
N ARG A 351 -3.77 35.24 0.78
CA ARG A 351 -2.32 35.26 1.03
C ARG A 351 -1.98 34.92 2.48
N ASN A 352 -2.70 35.49 3.43
CA ASN A 352 -2.49 35.20 4.86
C ASN A 352 -2.76 33.73 5.19
N VAL A 353 -3.84 33.13 4.65
CA VAL A 353 -4.12 31.70 4.81
C VAL A 353 -2.98 30.85 4.23
N VAL A 354 -2.51 31.14 3.04
CA VAL A 354 -1.38 30.42 2.42
C VAL A 354 -0.13 30.54 3.29
N PHE A 355 0.17 31.71 3.82
CA PHE A 355 1.32 31.91 4.69
C PHE A 355 1.19 31.07 5.98
N VAL A 356 0.02 31.07 6.63
CA VAL A 356 -0.24 30.25 7.83
C VAL A 356 -0.10 28.76 7.51
N LEU A 357 -0.61 28.29 6.37
CA LEU A 357 -0.46 26.89 5.94
C LEU A 357 1.01 26.49 5.75
N PHE A 358 1.80 27.34 5.13
CA PHE A 358 3.24 27.08 4.98
C PHE A 358 3.99 27.14 6.30
N ALA A 359 3.66 28.07 7.18
CA ALA A 359 4.25 28.15 8.52
C ALA A 359 3.95 26.85 9.31
N LEU A 360 2.69 26.40 9.32
CA LEU A 360 2.30 25.15 9.96
C LEU A 360 3.02 23.94 9.33
N ALA A 361 3.03 23.85 8.00
CA ALA A 361 3.71 22.76 7.29
C ALA A 361 5.22 22.76 7.54
N SER A 362 5.85 23.96 7.63
CA SER A 362 7.27 24.06 7.95
C SER A 362 7.59 23.62 9.36
N VAL A 363 6.74 23.96 10.35
CA VAL A 363 6.88 23.49 11.73
C VAL A 363 6.75 21.96 11.78
N THR A 364 5.70 21.39 11.17
CA THR A 364 5.49 19.93 11.17
C THR A 364 6.60 19.21 10.43
N PHE A 365 7.05 19.72 9.28
CA PHE A 365 8.20 19.19 8.54
C PHE A 365 9.47 19.18 9.41
N THR A 366 9.76 20.28 10.10
CA THR A 366 10.91 20.41 10.99
C THR A 366 10.82 19.40 12.15
N MET A 367 9.64 19.26 12.78
CA MET A 367 9.42 18.26 13.81
C MET A 367 9.68 16.84 13.30
N LYS A 368 9.19 16.48 12.11
CA LYS A 368 9.45 15.18 11.46
C LYS A 368 10.93 15.00 11.12
N ALA A 369 11.60 16.05 10.64
CA ALA A 369 13.03 16.00 10.34
C ALA A 369 13.87 15.70 11.57
N PHE A 370 13.55 16.27 12.73
CA PHE A 370 14.28 16.02 13.97
C PHE A 370 13.86 14.74 14.70
N ARG A 371 12.57 14.46 14.81
CA ARG A 371 12.03 13.35 15.61
C ARG A 371 11.78 12.08 14.80
N GLY A 372 11.77 12.16 13.47
CA GLY A 372 11.35 11.05 12.61
C GLY A 372 12.23 9.81 12.76
N GLN A 373 13.54 9.95 13.01
CA GLN A 373 14.40 8.79 13.26
C GLN A 373 14.01 8.06 14.54
N ALA A 374 13.77 8.78 15.63
CA ALA A 374 13.34 8.17 16.88
C ALA A 374 11.97 7.45 16.77
N VAL A 375 11.08 7.95 15.89
CA VAL A 375 9.81 7.26 15.58
C VAL A 375 10.07 5.96 14.83
N ILE A 376 10.95 5.98 13.83
CA ILE A 376 11.33 4.79 13.06
C ILE A 376 11.99 3.75 14.00
N ASP A 377 12.93 4.15 14.83
CA ASP A 377 13.64 3.25 15.75
C ASP A 377 12.67 2.60 16.76
N ARG A 378 11.72 3.36 17.28
CA ARG A 378 10.63 2.83 18.13
C ARG A 378 9.76 1.85 17.40
N THR A 379 9.40 2.14 16.14
CA THR A 379 8.60 1.25 15.31
C THR A 379 9.32 -0.07 15.06
N LEU A 380 10.62 -0.01 14.78
CA LEU A 380 11.45 -1.20 14.56
C LEU A 380 11.61 -2.03 15.85
N SER A 381 11.84 -1.40 17.00
CA SER A 381 11.96 -2.12 18.27
C SER A 381 10.64 -2.78 18.71
N GLY A 382 9.49 -2.20 18.37
CA GLY A 382 8.17 -2.75 18.69
C GLY A 382 7.65 -3.82 17.74
N GLN A 383 8.42 -4.20 16.71
CA GLN A 383 7.91 -5.15 15.70
C GLN A 383 7.80 -6.61 16.16
N GLN A 384 8.39 -6.98 17.30
CA GLN A 384 8.35 -8.35 17.82
C GLN A 384 6.91 -8.83 18.12
N GLU A 385 6.02 -7.91 18.48
CA GLU A 385 4.62 -8.20 18.77
C GLU A 385 3.72 -8.19 17.51
N VAL A 386 4.30 -7.98 16.33
CA VAL A 386 3.55 -7.81 15.08
C VAL A 386 3.74 -9.01 14.16
N PRO A 387 2.67 -9.56 13.56
CA PRO A 387 2.78 -10.72 12.67
C PRO A 387 3.54 -10.43 11.36
N VAL A 388 3.76 -9.16 11.04
CA VAL A 388 4.54 -8.72 9.88
C VAL A 388 5.77 -7.98 10.37
N GLN A 389 6.94 -8.55 10.14
CA GLN A 389 8.22 -7.94 10.51
C GLN A 389 8.97 -7.43 9.28
N VAL A 390 9.86 -6.49 9.50
CA VAL A 390 10.78 -5.99 8.49
C VAL A 390 12.22 -6.32 8.84
N ARG A 391 13.08 -6.43 7.84
CA ARG A 391 14.53 -6.59 8.01
C ARG A 391 15.27 -5.54 7.19
N SER A 392 16.49 -5.23 7.62
CA SER A 392 17.30 -4.30 6.85
C SER A 392 17.75 -4.93 5.53
N VAL A 393 17.79 -4.13 4.49
CA VAL A 393 18.28 -4.54 3.16
C VAL A 393 19.74 -5.00 3.22
N SER A 394 20.57 -4.37 4.07
CA SER A 394 21.98 -4.73 4.27
C SER A 394 22.14 -6.12 4.89
N GLU A 395 21.37 -6.45 5.92
CA GLU A 395 21.37 -7.78 6.55
C GLU A 395 20.89 -8.87 5.58
N LEU A 396 19.83 -8.60 4.82
CA LEU A 396 19.32 -9.54 3.82
C LEU A 396 20.34 -9.78 2.72
N ARG A 397 21.02 -8.75 2.22
CA ARG A 397 22.09 -8.91 1.23
C ARG A 397 23.24 -9.76 1.74
N ALA A 398 23.72 -9.48 2.94
CA ALA A 398 24.82 -10.26 3.52
C ALA A 398 24.44 -11.75 3.67
N ALA A 399 23.22 -12.02 4.15
CA ALA A 399 22.72 -13.39 4.25
C ALA A 399 22.56 -14.06 2.88
N CYS A 400 22.05 -13.35 1.86
CA CYS A 400 21.88 -13.88 0.52
C CYS A 400 23.23 -14.19 -0.16
N ALA A 401 24.22 -13.31 -0.01
CA ALA A 401 25.58 -13.56 -0.53
C ALA A 401 26.21 -14.82 0.07
N MET A 402 26.06 -15.03 1.41
CA MET A 402 26.53 -16.24 2.07
C MET A 402 25.79 -17.49 1.58
N ILE A 403 24.48 -17.41 1.34
CA ILE A 403 23.68 -18.52 0.81
C ILE A 403 24.13 -18.84 -0.62
N ASP A 404 24.36 -17.83 -1.47
CA ASP A 404 24.82 -18.02 -2.84
C ASP A 404 26.22 -18.67 -2.90
N GLU A 405 27.18 -18.20 -2.09
CA GLU A 405 28.51 -18.80 -1.98
C GLU A 405 28.43 -20.30 -1.62
N ASN A 406 27.56 -20.65 -0.65
CA ASN A 406 27.39 -22.05 -0.28
C ASN A 406 26.65 -22.86 -1.34
N ALA A 407 25.65 -22.29 -2.03
CA ALA A 407 24.94 -22.93 -3.13
C ALA A 407 25.88 -23.25 -4.29
N GLN A 408 26.77 -22.32 -4.66
CA GLN A 408 27.78 -22.50 -5.69
C GLN A 408 28.81 -23.57 -5.28
N ARG A 409 29.31 -23.54 -4.04
CA ARG A 409 30.29 -24.51 -3.52
C ARG A 409 29.82 -25.96 -3.63
N ILE A 410 28.52 -26.22 -3.42
CA ILE A 410 27.95 -27.58 -3.51
C ILE A 410 27.33 -27.87 -4.87
N ASN A 411 27.38 -26.93 -5.81
CA ASN A 411 26.66 -26.96 -7.10
C ASN A 411 25.16 -27.27 -6.91
N ALA A 412 24.51 -26.48 -6.07
CA ALA A 412 23.09 -26.68 -5.77
C ALA A 412 22.21 -26.42 -6.99
N SER A 413 21.19 -27.25 -7.20
CA SER A 413 20.17 -27.07 -8.23
C SER A 413 18.93 -26.31 -7.70
N LEU A 414 18.74 -26.30 -6.36
CA LEU A 414 17.62 -25.67 -5.67
C LEU A 414 18.04 -25.23 -4.27
N VAL A 415 17.44 -24.14 -3.79
CA VAL A 415 17.56 -23.71 -2.39
C VAL A 415 16.18 -23.78 -1.71
N VAL A 416 16.08 -24.57 -0.65
CA VAL A 416 14.86 -24.77 0.14
C VAL A 416 14.98 -24.04 1.47
N PHE A 417 14.05 -23.12 1.73
CA PHE A 417 13.99 -22.38 2.98
C PHE A 417 12.96 -23.00 3.93
N PHE A 418 13.36 -23.20 5.17
CA PHE A 418 12.47 -23.56 6.25
C PHE A 418 12.22 -22.35 7.15
N LYS A 419 10.98 -22.19 7.57
CA LYS A 419 10.58 -21.15 8.51
C LYS A 419 10.44 -21.78 9.90
N ALA A 420 11.29 -21.39 10.84
CA ALA A 420 10.98 -21.61 12.25
C ALA A 420 9.75 -20.78 12.66
N PRO A 421 9.00 -21.16 13.70
CA PRO A 421 7.77 -20.48 14.11
C PRO A 421 7.87 -18.96 14.18
N ASP A 422 8.99 -18.45 14.70
CA ASP A 422 9.23 -17.01 14.90
C ASP A 422 10.22 -16.40 13.89
N ASP A 423 10.65 -17.16 12.86
CA ASP A 423 11.65 -16.69 11.89
C ASP A 423 10.99 -16.08 10.63
N HIS A 424 10.75 -14.76 10.69
CA HIS A 424 10.34 -14.00 9.51
C HIS A 424 11.48 -13.76 8.51
N ALA A 425 12.74 -13.97 8.90
CA ALA A 425 13.90 -13.74 8.03
C ALA A 425 13.99 -14.79 6.94
N SER A 426 13.69 -16.06 7.21
CA SER A 426 13.65 -17.12 6.19
C SER A 426 12.62 -16.84 5.10
N PHE A 427 11.45 -16.29 5.46
CA PHE A 427 10.47 -15.86 4.47
C PHE A 427 11.07 -14.78 3.56
N LEU A 428 11.64 -13.73 4.12
CA LEU A 428 12.23 -12.63 3.35
C LEU A 428 13.37 -13.12 2.44
N ARG A 429 14.29 -13.93 2.96
CA ARG A 429 15.40 -14.51 2.19
C ARG A 429 14.90 -15.32 1.01
N CYS A 430 13.88 -16.16 1.20
CA CYS A 430 13.28 -16.98 0.15
C CYS A 430 12.78 -16.15 -1.05
N TYR A 431 12.27 -14.94 -0.82
CA TYR A 431 11.74 -14.09 -1.87
C TYR A 431 12.73 -13.06 -2.41
N THR A 432 13.81 -12.77 -1.69
CA THR A 432 14.73 -11.68 -2.06
C THR A 432 16.08 -12.15 -2.56
N CYS A 433 16.55 -13.33 -2.14
CA CYS A 433 17.92 -13.76 -2.46
C CYS A 433 18.16 -13.94 -3.97
N GLU A 434 17.23 -14.48 -4.73
CA GLU A 434 17.33 -14.55 -6.21
C GLU A 434 17.37 -13.17 -6.90
N LEU A 435 17.02 -12.11 -6.19
CA LEU A 435 17.02 -10.73 -6.72
C LEU A 435 18.30 -10.00 -6.36
N PHE A 436 18.94 -10.37 -5.25
CA PHE A 436 20.24 -9.87 -4.86
C PHE A 436 21.38 -10.61 -5.54
N GLU A 437 21.23 -11.94 -5.67
CA GLU A 437 22.25 -12.84 -6.23
C GLU A 437 21.67 -13.57 -7.46
N PRO A 438 21.88 -13.02 -8.67
CA PRO A 438 21.33 -13.60 -9.91
C PRO A 438 21.88 -14.99 -10.25
N THR A 439 23.00 -15.40 -9.66
CA THR A 439 23.63 -16.72 -9.83
C THR A 439 23.01 -17.79 -8.94
N LEU A 440 22.22 -17.36 -7.93
CA LEU A 440 21.55 -18.28 -7.03
C LEU A 440 20.51 -19.12 -7.79
N PRO A 441 20.49 -20.45 -7.59
CA PRO A 441 19.43 -21.30 -8.16
C PRO A 441 18.06 -20.94 -7.61
N ALA A 442 17.01 -21.53 -8.20
CA ALA A 442 15.64 -21.29 -7.80
C ALA A 442 15.45 -21.46 -6.29
N THR A 443 14.67 -20.57 -5.66
CA THR A 443 14.35 -20.64 -4.24
C THR A 443 12.91 -21.09 -4.01
N VAL A 444 12.67 -21.86 -2.95
CA VAL A 444 11.33 -22.27 -2.53
C VAL A 444 11.21 -22.32 -1.01
N GLY A 445 10.08 -21.90 -0.49
CA GLY A 445 9.78 -21.97 0.94
C GLY A 445 8.98 -23.21 1.30
N ALA A 446 9.55 -24.08 2.15
CA ALA A 446 8.88 -25.27 2.63
C ALA A 446 7.70 -24.88 3.55
N GLY A 447 6.47 -25.22 3.12
CA GLY A 447 5.24 -24.97 3.87
C GLY A 447 4.69 -23.52 3.83
N PHE A 448 5.48 -22.51 3.47
CA PHE A 448 5.05 -21.10 3.52
C PHE A 448 5.07 -20.37 2.17
N ASP A 449 5.67 -20.94 1.12
CA ASP A 449 5.77 -20.26 -0.18
C ASP A 449 4.38 -20.03 -0.80
N ARG A 450 4.10 -18.77 -1.15
CA ARG A 450 2.85 -18.38 -1.80
C ARG A 450 2.87 -18.63 -3.31
N ARG A 451 4.06 -18.84 -3.91
CA ARG A 451 4.26 -19.09 -5.33
C ARG A 451 3.98 -20.56 -5.66
N ALA A 452 2.78 -20.86 -6.17
CA ALA A 452 2.38 -22.24 -6.49
C ALA A 452 3.34 -22.94 -7.45
N TRP A 453 3.86 -22.20 -8.45
CA TRP A 453 4.85 -22.73 -9.41
C TRP A 453 6.20 -23.06 -8.77
N ARG A 454 6.58 -22.42 -7.67
CA ARG A 454 7.78 -22.77 -6.90
C ARG A 454 7.53 -23.98 -6.02
N ARG A 455 6.35 -24.08 -5.40
CA ARG A 455 5.99 -25.27 -4.60
C ARG A 455 6.02 -26.57 -5.40
N ALA A 456 5.69 -26.48 -6.70
CA ALA A 456 5.74 -27.64 -7.59
C ALA A 456 7.15 -28.25 -7.69
N LEU A 457 8.23 -27.45 -7.50
CA LEU A 457 9.60 -27.94 -7.49
C LEU A 457 9.86 -28.96 -6.36
N LEU A 458 9.18 -28.83 -5.23
CA LEU A 458 9.32 -29.76 -4.11
C LEU A 458 8.71 -31.15 -4.40
N GLN A 459 7.85 -31.26 -5.41
CA GLN A 459 7.22 -32.54 -5.81
C GLN A 459 8.12 -33.35 -6.76
N MET A 460 9.19 -32.76 -7.28
CA MET A 460 10.10 -33.38 -8.23
C MET A 460 11.33 -33.95 -7.52
N PRO A 461 11.97 -34.99 -8.08
CA PRO A 461 13.31 -35.41 -7.68
C PRO A 461 14.30 -34.26 -7.86
N ALA A 462 15.31 -34.19 -6.99
CA ALA A 462 16.40 -33.24 -7.16
C ALA A 462 17.32 -33.67 -8.30
N GLU A 463 17.54 -32.80 -9.29
CA GLU A 463 18.50 -33.02 -10.39
C GLU A 463 19.95 -32.91 -9.95
N GLY A 464 20.18 -32.38 -8.73
CA GLY A 464 21.51 -32.19 -8.14
C GLY A 464 21.40 -32.06 -6.62
N ASN A 465 22.41 -31.47 -6.00
CA ASN A 465 22.38 -31.15 -4.58
C ASN A 465 21.35 -30.06 -4.31
N VAL A 466 20.69 -30.14 -3.16
CA VAL A 466 19.76 -29.10 -2.68
C VAL A 466 20.36 -28.46 -1.44
N LEU A 467 20.49 -27.14 -1.46
CA LEU A 467 20.85 -26.38 -0.28
C LEU A 467 19.61 -26.14 0.57
N VAL A 468 19.65 -26.55 1.83
CA VAL A 468 18.56 -26.37 2.79
C VAL A 468 18.97 -25.29 3.79
N VAL A 469 18.12 -24.28 3.94
CA VAL A 469 18.36 -23.10 4.78
C VAL A 469 17.37 -23.07 5.94
N GLY A 470 17.87 -23.11 7.16
CA GLY A 470 17.06 -23.18 8.38
C GLY A 470 16.57 -24.60 8.69
N GLY A 471 15.64 -24.73 9.64
CA GLY A 471 15.07 -26.01 10.06
C GLY A 471 15.91 -26.78 11.10
N ASP A 472 15.32 -27.85 11.62
CA ASP A 472 15.98 -28.74 12.61
C ASP A 472 16.55 -29.98 11.88
N PRO A 473 17.89 -30.17 11.91
CA PRO A 473 18.54 -31.29 11.21
C PRO A 473 18.10 -32.67 11.70
N GLU A 474 17.63 -32.80 12.94
CA GLU A 474 17.19 -34.08 13.50
C GLU A 474 15.90 -34.62 12.87
N GLN A 475 15.15 -33.77 12.19
CA GLN A 475 13.91 -34.15 11.51
C GLN A 475 14.12 -34.78 10.12
N TRP A 476 15.35 -34.79 9.57
CA TRP A 476 15.64 -35.15 8.19
C TRP A 476 16.46 -36.43 8.06
N VAL A 477 16.09 -37.31 7.16
CA VAL A 477 16.62 -38.70 7.09
C VAL A 477 18.01 -38.78 6.45
N ASP A 478 18.38 -37.87 5.54
CA ASP A 478 19.52 -38.05 4.64
C ASP A 478 20.53 -36.88 4.60
N LEU A 479 20.60 -36.05 5.62
CA LEU A 479 21.54 -34.93 5.58
C LEU A 479 22.98 -35.37 5.79
N GLN A 480 23.82 -35.21 4.74
CA GLN A 480 25.27 -35.26 4.86
C GLN A 480 25.82 -33.82 4.96
N GLY A 481 26.54 -33.52 6.02
CA GLY A 481 27.25 -32.26 6.13
C GLY A 481 27.26 -31.69 7.55
N SER A 482 28.40 -31.20 7.96
CA SER A 482 28.51 -30.43 9.19
C SER A 482 27.75 -29.10 9.07
N PRO A 483 27.06 -28.67 10.09
CA PRO A 483 26.53 -27.31 10.12
C PRO A 483 27.70 -26.34 9.96
N SER A 484 27.67 -25.48 8.94
CA SER A 484 28.58 -24.35 8.92
C SER A 484 28.14 -23.42 10.05
N ASN A 485 28.79 -23.55 11.21
CA ASN A 485 28.56 -22.70 12.35
C ASN A 485 28.99 -21.27 12.01
N ALA A 486 28.10 -20.47 11.49
CA ALA A 486 28.14 -19.03 11.67
C ALA A 486 27.47 -18.73 13.04
N ALA A 487 28.03 -19.34 14.09
CA ALA A 487 27.67 -18.99 15.46
C ALA A 487 28.32 -17.63 15.73
N ASP A 488 27.51 -16.61 15.93
CA ASP A 488 27.72 -15.48 16.86
C ASP A 488 26.88 -14.25 16.55
N THR A 489 25.73 -14.39 15.89
CA THR A 489 24.77 -13.27 15.84
C THR A 489 23.35 -13.81 15.85
N GLU A 490 22.38 -13.01 16.31
CA GLU A 490 20.92 -13.24 16.22
C GLU A 490 20.42 -13.56 14.79
N ASN A 491 21.31 -13.59 13.80
CA ASN A 491 21.06 -13.82 12.37
C ASN A 491 21.74 -15.08 11.81
N ALA A 492 22.11 -16.04 12.66
CA ALA A 492 22.76 -17.28 12.21
C ALA A 492 21.90 -17.98 11.12
N VAL A 493 22.50 -18.23 9.96
CA VAL A 493 21.88 -18.99 8.88
C VAL A 493 22.36 -20.43 8.98
N ILE A 494 21.49 -21.34 9.38
CA ILE A 494 21.80 -22.77 9.43
C ILE A 494 21.68 -23.31 8.00
N LEU A 495 22.74 -23.96 7.51
CA LEU A 495 22.82 -24.50 6.15
C LEU A 495 23.05 -26.01 6.20
N HIS A 496 22.27 -26.74 5.40
CA HIS A 496 22.41 -28.20 5.25
C HIS A 496 22.43 -28.57 3.77
N VAL A 497 23.00 -29.72 3.45
CA VAL A 497 23.03 -30.25 2.09
C VAL A 497 22.15 -31.50 2.03
N LEU A 498 21.18 -31.50 1.12
CA LEU A 498 20.45 -32.69 0.71
C LEU A 498 21.11 -33.19 -0.61
N PRO A 499 21.86 -34.32 -0.59
CA PRO A 499 22.52 -34.83 -1.79
C PRO A 499 21.50 -35.23 -2.86
N GLN A 500 21.94 -35.39 -4.10
CA GLN A 500 21.13 -36.02 -5.14
C GLN A 500 20.67 -37.41 -4.71
N GLY A 501 19.39 -37.77 -4.98
CA GLY A 501 18.85 -39.07 -4.59
C GLY A 501 17.47 -39.33 -5.21
N SER A 502 16.99 -40.57 -5.08
CA SER A 502 15.67 -40.98 -5.57
C SER A 502 14.55 -40.47 -4.69
N GLY A 503 13.39 -40.20 -5.28
CA GLY A 503 12.21 -39.65 -4.60
C GLY A 503 12.13 -38.13 -4.69
N SER A 504 10.94 -37.59 -4.40
CA SER A 504 10.70 -36.17 -4.42
C SER A 504 11.45 -35.47 -3.27
N ILE A 505 11.82 -34.23 -3.48
CA ILE A 505 12.44 -33.37 -2.44
C ILE A 505 11.52 -33.32 -1.21
N ARG A 506 10.20 -33.25 -1.43
CA ARG A 506 9.19 -33.23 -0.38
C ARG A 506 9.24 -34.46 0.54
N GLU A 507 9.31 -35.66 -0.06
CA GLU A 507 9.39 -36.93 0.70
C GLU A 507 10.68 -36.99 1.51
N ARG A 508 11.80 -36.65 0.87
CA ARG A 508 13.12 -36.70 1.49
C ARG A 508 13.30 -35.71 2.64
N LEU A 509 12.63 -34.55 2.57
CA LEU A 509 12.58 -33.56 3.63
C LEU A 509 11.42 -33.79 4.61
N LYS A 510 10.70 -34.91 4.49
CA LYS A 510 9.53 -35.26 5.35
C LYS A 510 8.53 -34.11 5.51
N LEU A 511 8.28 -33.35 4.43
CA LEU A 511 7.32 -32.27 4.46
C LEU A 511 5.89 -32.85 4.52
N GLU A 512 5.25 -32.74 5.66
CA GLU A 512 3.86 -33.16 5.85
C GLU A 512 2.93 -32.42 4.87
N GLY A 513 1.82 -33.08 4.50
CA GLY A 513 0.91 -32.59 3.49
C GLY A 513 0.20 -31.27 3.89
N HIS A 514 0.49 -30.21 3.20
CA HIS A 514 -0.29 -28.97 3.14
C HIS A 514 -0.62 -28.62 1.70
#